data_811abd85672a083f8fd4b33b445f5dc0
#
_entry.id   811abd85672a083f8fd4b33b445f5dc0
#
_cell.length_a   1.000
_cell.length_b   1.000
_cell.length_c   1.000
_cell.angle_alpha   90.00
_cell.angle_beta   90.00
_cell.angle_gamma   90.00
#
_symmetry.space_group_name_H-M   'P 1'
#
loop_
_entity.id
_entity.type
_entity.pdbx_description
1 polymer ?
#
loop_
_entity_poly.entity_id
_entity_poly.type
_entity_poly.pdbx_seq_one_letter_code
_entity_poly.pdbx_strand_id
1 'polypeptide(L)'
;MSRKIGMWLYSNGGGDKIQKKIVKKLKEREIKTVTDINLRNAVAKNGHIVHKKTNIDELDLFFSYNAGEQTQYQVFLYQALNRIIPMINSYESFALTEDKFQTSFLLQQHGIATPDFQLCHRDDSKQLEKIMSKWSKMVYKPTDGWGGVGLTKIENQAMLDMLMPFLNQMDLRFFYVEKFLKYDNTDLRVDIVDGEFLGCYGRNANKRDWRTKITSGGSVFLRETDDEVI
;
A
#
# COMPACT_ATOMS: atom_id res chain seq x y z
N MET A 1 -27.29 2.60 -22.84
CA MET A 1 -27.32 1.50 -21.83
C MET A 1 -26.85 2.07 -20.48
N SER A 2 -27.50 1.62 -19.37
CA SER A 2 -27.08 2.06 -18.02
C SER A 2 -25.72 1.44 -17.68
N ARG A 3 -24.76 2.27 -17.29
CA ARG A 3 -23.42 1.81 -16.85
C ARG A 3 -23.50 0.91 -15.61
N LYS A 4 -22.63 -0.09 -15.52
CA LYS A 4 -22.59 -1.08 -14.45
C LYS A 4 -21.20 -1.19 -13.84
N ILE A 5 -21.04 -0.78 -12.59
CA ILE A 5 -19.76 -0.75 -11.87
C ILE A 5 -19.70 -1.90 -10.87
N GLY A 6 -18.62 -2.67 -10.92
CA GLY A 6 -18.27 -3.64 -9.89
C GLY A 6 -17.51 -3.00 -8.75
N MET A 7 -17.72 -3.48 -7.53
CA MET A 7 -17.08 -2.94 -6.34
C MET A 7 -16.55 -4.04 -5.43
N TRP A 8 -15.31 -3.88 -5.01
CA TRP A 8 -14.68 -4.68 -3.96
C TRP A 8 -14.05 -3.78 -2.91
N LEU A 9 -14.73 -3.63 -1.77
CA LEU A 9 -14.25 -2.88 -0.63
C LEU A 9 -13.93 -3.82 0.53
N TYR A 10 -12.99 -3.40 1.38
CA TYR A 10 -12.70 -4.12 2.62
C TYR A 10 -13.94 -4.16 3.53
N SER A 11 -14.18 -5.30 4.18
CA SER A 11 -15.34 -5.52 5.06
C SER A 11 -15.16 -5.01 6.48
N ASN A 12 -13.92 -4.70 6.89
CA ASN A 12 -13.58 -4.26 8.24
C ASN A 12 -13.40 -2.75 8.33
N GLY A 13 -13.50 -2.17 9.53
CA GLY A 13 -13.12 -0.78 9.77
C GLY A 13 -13.98 0.28 9.08
N GLY A 14 -15.20 -0.07 8.65
CA GLY A 14 -16.15 0.88 8.06
C GLY A 14 -16.29 0.80 6.54
N GLY A 15 -15.62 -0.13 5.87
CA GLY A 15 -15.74 -0.34 4.43
C GLY A 15 -17.18 -0.53 3.97
N ASP A 16 -17.99 -1.27 4.72
CA ASP A 16 -19.42 -1.45 4.43
C ASP A 16 -20.20 -0.12 4.45
N LYS A 17 -19.86 0.79 5.37
CA LYS A 17 -20.51 2.12 5.43
C LYS A 17 -20.10 2.98 4.24
N ILE A 18 -18.83 2.91 3.84
CA ILE A 18 -18.30 3.60 2.66
C ILE A 18 -18.99 3.07 1.41
N GLN A 19 -19.05 1.74 1.23
CA GLN A 19 -19.73 1.10 0.10
C GLN A 19 -21.17 1.58 -0.04
N LYS A 20 -21.94 1.57 1.06
CA LYS A 20 -23.33 2.05 1.07
C LYS A 20 -23.46 3.50 0.60
N LYS A 21 -22.53 4.39 1.04
CA LYS A 21 -22.53 5.79 0.60
C LYS A 21 -22.23 5.92 -0.88
N ILE A 22 -21.23 5.20 -1.38
CA ILE A 22 -20.85 5.21 -2.81
C ILE A 22 -22.00 4.69 -3.66
N VAL A 23 -22.60 3.55 -3.30
CA VAL A 23 -23.75 2.96 -3.99
C VAL A 23 -24.93 3.94 -4.07
N LYS A 24 -25.23 4.64 -2.95
CA LYS A 24 -26.27 5.68 -2.95
C LYS A 24 -25.96 6.78 -3.97
N LYS A 25 -24.75 7.30 -3.98
CA LYS A 25 -24.32 8.36 -4.90
C LYS A 25 -24.31 7.92 -6.36
N LEU A 26 -23.94 6.69 -6.65
CA LEU A 26 -23.98 6.12 -7.99
C LEU A 26 -25.43 5.92 -8.47
N LYS A 27 -26.31 5.48 -7.59
CA LYS A 27 -27.74 5.34 -7.88
C LYS A 27 -28.39 6.70 -8.23
N GLU A 28 -28.03 7.77 -7.55
CA GLU A 28 -28.46 9.14 -7.85
C GLU A 28 -28.04 9.60 -9.27
N ARG A 29 -27.02 8.94 -9.85
CA ARG A 29 -26.51 9.15 -11.21
C ARG A 29 -26.96 8.07 -12.21
N GLU A 30 -27.96 7.26 -11.85
CA GLU A 30 -28.50 6.16 -12.68
C GLU A 30 -27.43 5.09 -13.04
N ILE A 31 -26.37 4.97 -12.24
CA ILE A 31 -25.31 3.97 -12.41
C ILE A 31 -25.65 2.75 -11.56
N LYS A 32 -25.70 1.58 -12.20
CA LYS A 32 -25.91 0.29 -11.52
C LYS A 32 -24.62 -0.17 -10.87
N THR A 33 -24.74 -0.83 -9.70
CA THR A 33 -23.59 -1.36 -8.96
C THR A 33 -23.74 -2.85 -8.71
N VAL A 34 -22.63 -3.57 -8.79
CA VAL A 34 -22.48 -4.93 -8.29
C VAL A 34 -21.52 -4.87 -7.12
N THR A 35 -22.06 -5.06 -5.93
CA THR A 35 -21.31 -5.04 -4.68
C THR A 35 -20.88 -6.44 -4.27
N ASP A 36 -20.06 -6.52 -3.22
CA ASP A 36 -19.63 -7.79 -2.59
C ASP A 36 -18.83 -8.71 -3.52
N ILE A 37 -18.23 -8.14 -4.58
CA ILE A 37 -17.24 -8.85 -5.37
C ILE A 37 -15.99 -9.04 -4.50
N ASN A 38 -15.44 -10.26 -4.53
CA ASN A 38 -14.21 -10.60 -3.83
C ASN A 38 -13.32 -11.42 -4.75
N LEU A 39 -12.21 -10.85 -5.18
CA LEU A 39 -11.29 -11.53 -6.09
C LEU A 39 -10.64 -12.79 -5.48
N ARG A 40 -10.62 -12.92 -4.16
CA ARG A 40 -10.16 -14.17 -3.51
C ARG A 40 -11.03 -15.38 -3.87
N ASN A 41 -12.30 -15.12 -4.19
CA ASN A 41 -13.30 -16.14 -4.51
C ASN A 41 -13.73 -16.08 -5.99
N ALA A 42 -13.10 -15.23 -6.80
CA ALA A 42 -13.33 -15.20 -8.23
C ALA A 42 -12.51 -16.30 -8.92
N VAL A 43 -12.92 -16.71 -10.11
CA VAL A 43 -12.27 -17.75 -10.90
C VAL A 43 -12.07 -17.25 -12.32
N ALA A 44 -10.86 -17.37 -12.85
CA ALA A 44 -10.58 -17.16 -14.26
C ALA A 44 -10.82 -18.49 -15.02
N LYS A 45 -11.74 -18.47 -16.00
CA LYS A 45 -12.04 -19.62 -16.84
C LYS A 45 -12.54 -19.20 -18.21
N ASN A 46 -12.09 -19.88 -19.26
CA ASN A 46 -12.56 -19.68 -20.65
C ASN A 46 -12.51 -18.20 -21.10
N GLY A 47 -11.48 -17.46 -20.69
CA GLY A 47 -11.33 -16.04 -21.03
C GLY A 47 -12.13 -15.06 -20.17
N HIS A 48 -12.90 -15.53 -19.20
CA HIS A 48 -13.69 -14.71 -18.28
C HIS A 48 -13.17 -14.77 -16.85
N ILE A 49 -13.40 -13.69 -16.09
CA ILE A 49 -13.19 -13.65 -14.64
C ILE A 49 -14.53 -13.56 -13.95
N VAL A 50 -14.89 -14.64 -13.27
CA VAL A 50 -16.23 -14.86 -12.73
C VAL A 50 -16.23 -14.88 -11.22
N HIS A 51 -17.08 -14.09 -10.59
CA HIS A 51 -17.39 -14.18 -9.17
C HIS A 51 -18.87 -14.52 -8.99
N LYS A 52 -19.18 -15.68 -8.43
CA LYS A 52 -20.56 -16.21 -8.32
C LYS A 52 -21.22 -16.29 -9.70
N LYS A 53 -22.21 -15.41 -9.95
CA LYS A 53 -22.96 -15.33 -11.22
C LYS A 53 -22.58 -14.10 -12.06
N THR A 54 -21.52 -13.37 -11.66
CA THR A 54 -21.12 -12.13 -12.32
C THR A 54 -19.83 -12.36 -13.10
N ASN A 55 -19.85 -12.11 -14.40
CA ASN A 55 -18.66 -11.93 -15.21
C ASN A 55 -18.11 -10.53 -14.90
N ILE A 56 -16.99 -10.43 -14.20
CA ILE A 56 -16.42 -9.13 -13.75
C ILE A 56 -15.89 -8.37 -14.97
N ASP A 57 -15.33 -9.08 -15.93
CA ASP A 57 -14.78 -8.55 -17.18
C ASP A 57 -15.81 -7.97 -18.15
N GLU A 58 -17.12 -8.17 -17.90
CA GLU A 58 -18.21 -7.56 -18.65
C GLU A 58 -18.78 -6.28 -18.00
N LEU A 59 -18.17 -5.82 -16.91
CA LEU A 59 -18.56 -4.58 -16.25
C LEU A 59 -17.92 -3.37 -16.95
N ASP A 60 -18.55 -2.21 -16.85
CA ASP A 60 -18.01 -0.97 -17.43
C ASP A 60 -16.82 -0.40 -16.66
N LEU A 61 -16.68 -0.76 -15.37
CA LEU A 61 -15.60 -0.37 -14.49
C LEU A 61 -15.57 -1.28 -13.27
N PHE A 62 -14.36 -1.53 -12.76
CA PHE A 62 -14.17 -2.19 -11.46
C PHE A 62 -13.46 -1.26 -10.47
N PHE A 63 -14.15 -0.97 -9.36
CA PHE A 63 -13.61 -0.18 -8.25
C PHE A 63 -13.14 -1.11 -7.13
N SER A 64 -11.82 -1.09 -6.88
CA SER A 64 -11.21 -1.86 -5.81
C SER A 64 -10.62 -0.94 -4.75
N TYR A 65 -11.17 -0.99 -3.55
CA TYR A 65 -10.62 -0.35 -2.36
C TYR A 65 -10.53 -1.38 -1.25
N ASN A 66 -9.54 -2.26 -1.36
CA ASN A 66 -9.33 -3.36 -0.45
C ASN A 66 -7.97 -3.22 0.25
N ALA A 67 -8.01 -2.92 1.54
CA ALA A 67 -6.82 -2.87 2.38
C ALA A 67 -6.56 -4.26 2.99
N GLY A 68 -5.31 -4.66 3.02
CA GLY A 68 -4.87 -5.91 3.63
C GLY A 68 -3.95 -6.71 2.70
N GLU A 69 -3.56 -7.88 3.17
CA GLU A 69 -2.67 -8.77 2.44
C GLU A 69 -3.28 -9.16 1.08
N GLN A 70 -2.50 -8.96 0.03
CA GLN A 70 -2.83 -9.37 -1.33
C GLN A 70 -2.10 -10.68 -1.63
N THR A 71 -2.87 -11.72 -1.97
CA THR A 71 -2.27 -12.97 -2.44
C THR A 71 -1.87 -12.85 -3.92
N GLN A 72 -0.87 -13.61 -4.36
CA GLN A 72 -0.48 -13.66 -5.77
C GLN A 72 -1.65 -14.01 -6.70
N TYR A 73 -2.58 -14.83 -6.22
CA TYR A 73 -3.81 -15.15 -6.94
C TYR A 73 -4.66 -13.91 -7.25
N GLN A 74 -4.88 -13.06 -6.26
CA GLN A 74 -5.64 -11.81 -6.43
C GLN A 74 -4.93 -10.86 -7.38
N VAL A 75 -3.60 -10.75 -7.24
CA VAL A 75 -2.76 -9.89 -8.09
C VAL A 75 -2.87 -10.32 -9.55
N PHE A 76 -2.82 -11.61 -9.85
CA PHE A 76 -3.00 -12.12 -11.22
C PHE A 76 -4.37 -11.76 -11.79
N LEU A 77 -5.44 -11.93 -11.02
CA LEU A 77 -6.78 -11.57 -11.48
C LEU A 77 -6.93 -10.06 -11.67
N TYR A 78 -6.34 -9.26 -10.77
CA TYR A 78 -6.35 -7.81 -10.86
C TYR A 78 -5.63 -7.33 -12.12
N GLN A 79 -4.45 -7.86 -12.39
CA GLN A 79 -3.69 -7.57 -13.60
C GLN A 79 -4.44 -7.96 -14.88
N ALA A 80 -5.09 -9.13 -14.88
CA ALA A 80 -5.88 -9.58 -16.02
C ALA A 80 -7.09 -8.69 -16.29
N LEU A 81 -7.84 -8.33 -15.24
CA LEU A 81 -8.98 -7.41 -15.34
C LEU A 81 -8.57 -6.04 -15.88
N ASN A 82 -7.46 -5.48 -15.41
CA ASN A 82 -6.98 -4.16 -15.83
C ASN A 82 -6.68 -4.06 -17.34
N ARG A 83 -6.45 -5.19 -18.00
CA ARG A 83 -6.25 -5.26 -19.47
C ARG A 83 -7.58 -5.25 -20.26
N ILE A 84 -8.67 -5.49 -19.59
CA ILE A 84 -9.98 -5.72 -20.23
C ILE A 84 -10.94 -4.57 -19.94
N ILE A 85 -11.00 -4.11 -18.69
CA ILE A 85 -11.92 -3.06 -18.24
C ILE A 85 -11.17 -1.97 -17.47
N PRO A 86 -11.69 -0.73 -17.47
CA PRO A 86 -11.18 0.32 -16.62
C PRO A 86 -11.23 -0.07 -15.14
N MET A 87 -10.18 0.27 -14.39
CA MET A 87 -10.09 -0.02 -12.96
C MET A 87 -9.72 1.24 -12.16
N ILE A 88 -10.27 1.37 -10.97
CA ILE A 88 -9.90 2.38 -9.98
C ILE A 88 -9.43 1.64 -8.71
N ASN A 89 -8.17 1.80 -8.26
CA ASN A 89 -7.04 2.32 -9.03
C ASN A 89 -6.59 1.29 -10.07
N SER A 90 -5.77 1.71 -11.05
CA SER A 90 -5.24 0.79 -12.04
C SER A 90 -4.29 -0.24 -11.43
N TYR A 91 -4.02 -1.34 -12.14
CA TYR A 91 -3.03 -2.33 -11.68
C TYR A 91 -1.63 -1.72 -11.59
N GLU A 92 -1.26 -0.84 -12.51
CA GLU A 92 0.04 -0.17 -12.52
C GLU A 92 0.21 0.71 -11.28
N SER A 93 -0.81 1.51 -10.93
CA SER A 93 -0.79 2.31 -9.70
C SER A 93 -0.73 1.44 -8.45
N PHE A 94 -1.50 0.34 -8.43
CA PHE A 94 -1.48 -0.63 -7.35
C PHE A 94 -0.09 -1.26 -7.19
N ALA A 95 0.49 -1.80 -8.26
CA ALA A 95 1.79 -2.46 -8.23
C ALA A 95 2.92 -1.52 -7.79
N LEU A 96 2.88 -0.26 -8.26
CA LEU A 96 3.84 0.76 -7.86
C LEU A 96 3.73 1.09 -6.36
N THR A 97 2.53 1.30 -5.85
CA THR A 97 2.32 1.74 -4.46
C THR A 97 2.45 0.62 -3.43
N GLU A 98 2.30 -0.64 -3.84
CA GLU A 98 2.59 -1.80 -2.98
C GLU A 98 4.10 -2.00 -2.79
N ASP A 99 4.93 -1.64 -3.76
CA ASP A 99 6.39 -1.77 -3.68
C ASP A 99 7.03 -0.48 -3.16
N LYS A 100 7.54 -0.54 -1.93
CA LYS A 100 8.18 0.61 -1.25
C LYS A 100 9.43 1.11 -1.95
N PHE A 101 10.23 0.19 -2.53
CA PHE A 101 11.41 0.59 -3.29
C PHE A 101 11.03 1.33 -4.55
N GLN A 102 10.10 0.78 -5.36
CA GLN A 102 9.63 1.42 -6.58
C GLN A 102 9.03 2.79 -6.30
N THR A 103 8.21 2.90 -5.26
CA THR A 103 7.62 4.17 -4.82
C THR A 103 8.71 5.20 -4.48
N SER A 104 9.67 4.85 -3.61
CA SER A 104 10.74 5.77 -3.21
C SER A 104 11.64 6.15 -4.37
N PHE A 105 11.94 5.19 -5.26
CA PHE A 105 12.74 5.45 -6.45
C PHE A 105 12.05 6.42 -7.40
N LEU A 106 10.75 6.22 -7.68
CA LEU A 106 9.97 7.12 -8.52
C LEU A 106 9.89 8.54 -7.94
N LEU A 107 9.62 8.67 -6.64
CA LEU A 107 9.57 9.97 -5.96
C LEU A 107 10.89 10.73 -6.11
N GLN A 108 12.04 10.07 -5.91
CA GLN A 108 13.35 10.70 -6.12
C GLN A 108 13.60 11.09 -7.59
N GLN A 109 13.17 10.26 -8.55
CA GLN A 109 13.27 10.62 -9.98
C GLN A 109 12.50 11.90 -10.32
N HIS A 110 11.44 12.19 -9.60
CA HIS A 110 10.64 13.41 -9.74
C HIS A 110 11.06 14.54 -8.78
N GLY A 111 12.19 14.43 -8.11
CA GLY A 111 12.71 15.46 -7.21
C GLY A 111 11.93 15.58 -5.89
N ILE A 112 11.07 14.63 -5.57
CA ILE A 112 10.30 14.61 -4.32
C ILE A 112 11.19 14.04 -3.21
N ALA A 113 11.28 14.74 -2.09
CA ALA A 113 12.13 14.37 -0.97
C ALA A 113 11.69 13.04 -0.36
N THR A 114 12.64 12.11 -0.23
CA THR A 114 12.48 10.84 0.48
C THR A 114 13.68 10.63 1.40
N PRO A 115 13.59 9.76 2.41
CA PRO A 115 14.80 9.29 3.09
C PRO A 115 15.81 8.70 2.10
N ASP A 116 17.11 8.82 2.39
CA ASP A 116 18.11 8.04 1.65
C ASP A 116 17.76 6.55 1.75
N PHE A 117 17.79 5.83 0.65
CA PHE A 117 17.51 4.39 0.63
C PHE A 117 18.50 3.60 -0.21
N GLN A 118 18.55 2.32 0.02
CA GLN A 118 19.29 1.38 -0.83
C GLN A 118 18.52 0.06 -0.96
N LEU A 119 18.59 -0.51 -2.16
CA LEU A 119 18.20 -1.88 -2.45
C LEU A 119 19.50 -2.69 -2.65
N CYS A 120 19.73 -3.69 -1.81
CA CYS A 120 20.95 -4.50 -1.82
C CYS A 120 20.62 -5.95 -2.15
N HIS A 121 21.42 -6.58 -3.00
CA HIS A 121 21.30 -8.02 -3.23
C HIS A 121 21.70 -8.80 -1.96
N ARG A 122 21.04 -9.92 -1.71
CA ARG A 122 21.28 -10.76 -0.52
C ARG A 122 22.75 -11.18 -0.38
N ASP A 123 23.40 -11.50 -1.49
CA ASP A 123 24.78 -11.97 -1.49
C ASP A 123 25.81 -10.87 -1.20
N ASP A 124 25.39 -9.59 -1.18
CA ASP A 124 26.25 -8.44 -0.82
C ASP A 124 25.88 -7.89 0.56
N SER A 125 25.92 -8.75 1.57
CA SER A 125 25.67 -8.36 2.96
C SER A 125 26.65 -7.29 3.48
N LYS A 126 27.88 -7.25 2.95
CA LYS A 126 28.86 -6.21 3.27
C LYS A 126 28.38 -4.80 2.93
N GLN A 127 27.46 -4.67 1.99
CA GLN A 127 26.85 -3.38 1.67
C GLN A 127 25.99 -2.86 2.84
N LEU A 128 25.28 -3.73 3.56
CA LEU A 128 24.54 -3.32 4.75
C LEU A 128 25.43 -2.82 5.88
N GLU A 129 26.62 -3.41 6.08
CA GLU A 129 27.61 -2.94 7.05
C GLU A 129 28.13 -1.54 6.68
N LYS A 130 28.42 -1.30 5.39
CA LYS A 130 28.83 0.03 4.88
C LYS A 130 27.73 1.06 5.08
N ILE A 131 26.48 0.69 4.81
CA ILE A 131 25.31 1.56 5.01
C ILE A 131 25.16 1.89 6.49
N MET A 132 25.27 0.90 7.36
CA MET A 132 25.18 1.09 8.81
C MET A 132 26.25 2.04 9.31
N SER A 133 27.50 1.88 8.86
CA SER A 133 28.61 2.78 9.19
C SER A 133 28.36 4.22 8.73
N LYS A 134 27.73 4.40 7.55
CA LYS A 134 27.43 5.73 6.98
C LYS A 134 26.24 6.41 7.65
N TRP A 135 25.16 5.66 7.93
CA TRP A 135 23.90 6.25 8.40
C TRP A 135 23.73 6.18 9.92
N SER A 136 24.48 5.35 10.61
CA SER A 136 24.40 5.05 12.04
C SER A 136 23.09 4.38 12.47
N LYS A 137 21.99 4.67 11.81
CA LYS A 137 20.66 4.04 12.01
C LYS A 137 19.95 3.88 10.69
N MET A 138 19.30 2.73 10.51
CA MET A 138 18.52 2.44 9.32
C MET A 138 17.24 1.69 9.68
N VAL A 139 16.31 1.65 8.73
CA VAL A 139 15.09 0.85 8.82
C VAL A 139 15.10 -0.17 7.69
N TYR A 140 15.10 -1.44 8.04
CA TYR A 140 14.76 -2.50 7.11
C TYR A 140 13.25 -2.48 6.87
N LYS A 141 12.86 -2.55 5.60
CA LYS A 141 11.45 -2.61 5.18
C LYS A 141 11.28 -3.75 4.18
N PRO A 142 10.33 -4.67 4.39
CA PRO A 142 9.84 -5.50 3.29
C PRO A 142 9.35 -4.59 2.16
N THR A 143 9.65 -4.93 0.91
CA THR A 143 9.21 -4.11 -0.24
C THR A 143 7.71 -4.10 -0.40
N ASP A 144 7.07 -5.20 -0.05
CA ASP A 144 5.62 -5.37 0.01
C ASP A 144 5.09 -5.31 1.46
N GLY A 145 3.78 -5.44 1.60
CA GLY A 145 3.10 -5.49 2.90
C GLY A 145 2.66 -4.12 3.43
N TRP A 146 1.83 -4.18 4.46
CA TRP A 146 1.07 -3.05 4.98
C TRP A 146 1.13 -2.98 6.52
N GLY A 147 0.69 -1.84 7.08
CA GLY A 147 0.49 -1.69 8.52
C GLY A 147 1.75 -1.77 9.36
N GLY A 148 2.94 -1.57 8.77
CA GLY A 148 4.22 -1.60 9.47
C GLY A 148 4.67 -2.98 9.92
N VAL A 149 4.09 -4.05 9.36
CA VAL A 149 4.55 -5.43 9.60
C VAL A 149 5.93 -5.61 8.97
N GLY A 150 6.86 -6.24 9.68
CA GLY A 150 8.22 -6.50 9.21
C GLY A 150 9.17 -5.28 9.21
N LEU A 151 8.67 -4.06 9.49
CA LEU A 151 9.56 -2.90 9.66
C LEU A 151 10.45 -3.09 10.87
N THR A 152 11.75 -3.05 10.67
CA THR A 152 12.73 -3.24 11.74
C THR A 152 13.72 -2.07 11.76
N LYS A 153 13.74 -1.34 12.87
CA LYS A 153 14.75 -0.30 13.11
C LYS A 153 16.04 -0.95 13.59
N ILE A 154 17.14 -0.65 12.90
CA ILE A 154 18.48 -1.14 13.21
C ILE A 154 19.30 0.05 13.69
N GLU A 155 19.69 0.04 14.97
CA GLU A 155 20.30 1.19 15.63
C GLU A 155 21.81 1.07 15.84
N ASN A 156 22.37 -0.12 15.62
CA ASN A 156 23.81 -0.38 15.75
C ASN A 156 24.19 -1.68 15.03
N GLN A 157 25.51 -1.90 14.92
CA GLN A 157 26.06 -3.08 14.26
C GLN A 157 25.59 -4.40 14.91
N ALA A 158 25.54 -4.46 16.24
CA ALA A 158 25.12 -5.68 16.93
C ALA A 158 23.68 -6.10 16.59
N MET A 159 22.77 -5.13 16.42
CA MET A 159 21.40 -5.42 15.94
C MET A 159 21.41 -5.92 14.49
N LEU A 160 22.27 -5.38 13.64
CA LEU A 160 22.42 -5.87 12.26
C LEU A 160 22.91 -7.32 12.25
N ASP A 161 23.98 -7.60 13.03
CA ASP A 161 24.58 -8.93 13.14
C ASP A 161 23.58 -9.98 13.66
N MET A 162 22.70 -9.59 14.59
CA MET A 162 21.62 -10.44 15.08
C MET A 162 20.54 -10.68 14.03
N LEU A 163 20.24 -9.69 13.20
CA LEU A 163 19.16 -9.79 12.19
C LEU A 163 19.59 -10.57 10.95
N MET A 164 20.86 -10.46 10.55
CA MET A 164 21.38 -11.05 9.30
C MET A 164 21.11 -12.55 9.16
N PRO A 165 21.31 -13.42 10.18
CA PRO A 165 21.00 -14.83 10.07
C PRO A 165 19.52 -15.11 9.72
N PHE A 166 18.60 -14.34 10.30
CA PHE A 166 17.16 -14.46 10.00
C PHE A 166 16.84 -14.00 8.59
N LEU A 167 17.37 -12.85 8.17
CA LEU A 167 17.19 -12.35 6.81
C LEU A 167 17.74 -13.32 5.76
N ASN A 168 18.87 -13.98 6.05
CA ASN A 168 19.46 -14.96 5.15
C ASN A 168 18.66 -16.27 5.05
N GLN A 169 17.89 -16.62 6.09
CA GLN A 169 17.00 -17.79 6.08
C GLN A 169 15.68 -17.52 5.37
N MET A 170 15.23 -16.27 5.32
CA MET A 170 14.07 -15.90 4.53
C MET A 170 14.39 -16.04 3.05
N ASP A 171 13.44 -16.50 2.23
CA ASP A 171 13.60 -16.59 0.78
C ASP A 171 13.57 -15.20 0.12
N LEU A 172 14.30 -14.26 0.72
CA LEU A 172 14.49 -12.91 0.21
C LEU A 172 15.76 -12.85 -0.63
N ARG A 173 15.63 -12.35 -1.85
CA ARG A 173 16.79 -12.18 -2.76
C ARG A 173 17.47 -10.83 -2.61
N PHE A 174 16.88 -9.91 -1.85
CA PHE A 174 17.36 -8.54 -1.66
C PHE A 174 16.90 -7.97 -0.32
N PHE A 175 17.55 -6.89 0.09
CA PHE A 175 17.18 -6.08 1.26
C PHE A 175 16.91 -4.66 0.82
N TYR A 176 15.77 -4.11 1.24
CA TYR A 176 15.46 -2.71 1.10
C TYR A 176 15.60 -2.02 2.45
N VAL A 177 16.46 -1.00 2.51
CA VAL A 177 16.74 -0.25 3.74
C VAL A 177 16.65 1.24 3.46
N GLU A 178 16.14 1.98 4.45
CA GLU A 178 16.12 3.43 4.45
C GLU A 178 16.88 3.99 5.64
N LYS A 179 17.49 5.16 5.46
CA LYS A 179 18.08 5.92 6.55
C LYS A 179 17.00 6.30 7.57
N PHE A 180 17.21 5.97 8.84
CA PHE A 180 16.27 6.40 9.88
C PHE A 180 16.37 7.91 10.09
N LEU A 181 15.27 8.61 9.87
CA LEU A 181 15.15 10.03 10.14
C LEU A 181 14.63 10.24 11.56
N LYS A 182 15.24 11.22 12.28
CA LYS A 182 14.69 11.67 13.56
C LYS A 182 13.47 12.53 13.29
N TYR A 183 12.36 12.20 13.90
CA TYR A 183 11.09 12.91 13.76
C TYR A 183 10.31 12.87 15.09
N ASP A 184 9.22 13.57 15.18
CA ASP A 184 8.39 13.73 16.37
C ASP A 184 7.42 12.57 16.65
N ASN A 185 7.59 11.44 15.97
CA ASN A 185 6.71 10.27 16.01
C ASN A 185 5.28 10.58 15.52
N THR A 186 5.15 11.54 14.62
CA THR A 186 3.90 11.85 13.92
C THR A 186 4.06 11.64 12.41
N ASP A 187 2.98 11.43 11.72
CA ASP A 187 2.91 11.54 10.27
C ASP A 187 1.68 12.31 9.82
N LEU A 188 1.69 12.75 8.57
CA LEU A 188 0.57 13.39 7.89
C LEU A 188 -0.02 12.43 6.87
N ARG A 189 -1.34 12.32 6.87
CA ARG A 189 -2.09 11.65 5.81
C ARG A 189 -2.81 12.69 4.98
N VAL A 190 -2.58 12.62 3.68
CA VAL A 190 -3.21 13.49 2.69
C VAL A 190 -4.04 12.62 1.76
N ASP A 191 -5.32 12.95 1.62
CA ASP A 191 -6.25 12.25 0.76
C ASP A 191 -6.46 13.06 -0.52
N ILE A 192 -6.14 12.44 -1.67
CA ILE A 192 -6.27 13.02 -3.01
C ILE A 192 -7.12 12.10 -3.86
N VAL A 193 -8.06 12.67 -4.61
CA VAL A 193 -8.89 11.94 -5.59
C VAL A 193 -8.93 12.74 -6.86
N ASP A 194 -8.57 12.10 -7.96
CA ASP A 194 -8.53 12.71 -9.31
C ASP A 194 -7.71 14.01 -9.38
N GLY A 195 -6.59 14.04 -8.66
CA GLY A 195 -5.73 15.22 -8.54
C GLY A 195 -6.22 16.30 -7.57
N GLU A 196 -7.39 16.14 -6.98
CA GLU A 196 -7.98 17.11 -6.06
C GLU A 196 -7.70 16.75 -4.60
N PHE A 197 -7.23 17.71 -3.83
CA PHE A 197 -7.06 17.58 -2.39
C PHE A 197 -8.41 17.50 -1.68
N LEU A 198 -8.62 16.45 -0.91
CA LEU A 198 -9.86 16.26 -0.15
C LEU A 198 -9.73 16.61 1.33
N GLY A 199 -8.53 16.45 1.88
CA GLY A 199 -8.29 16.72 3.28
C GLY A 199 -7.04 16.03 3.80
N CYS A 200 -6.69 16.33 5.05
CA CYS A 200 -5.57 15.68 5.71
C CYS A 200 -5.84 15.50 7.21
N TYR A 201 -5.05 14.64 7.82
CA TYR A 201 -5.04 14.42 9.26
C TYR A 201 -3.67 13.90 9.72
N GLY A 202 -3.34 14.17 10.96
CA GLY A 202 -2.14 13.66 11.59
C GLY A 202 -2.37 12.34 12.33
N ARG A 203 -1.32 11.54 12.46
CA ARG A 203 -1.30 10.37 13.34
C ARG A 203 -0.12 10.45 14.29
N ASN A 204 -0.35 10.07 15.56
CA ASN A 204 0.70 9.90 16.55
C ASN A 204 1.04 8.43 16.71
N ALA A 205 2.32 8.13 16.87
CA ALA A 205 2.75 6.81 17.33
C ALA A 205 2.32 6.56 18.81
N ASN A 206 2.22 5.30 19.17
CA ASN A 206 2.11 4.91 20.57
C ASN A 206 3.44 5.26 21.29
N LYS A 207 3.38 5.62 22.59
CA LYS A 207 4.57 5.95 23.41
C LYS A 207 5.66 4.88 23.42
N ARG A 208 5.32 3.62 23.11
CA ARG A 208 6.24 2.47 23.07
C ARG A 208 6.64 2.05 21.67
N ASP A 209 6.18 2.75 20.63
CA ASP A 209 6.48 2.45 19.23
C ASP A 209 6.90 3.72 18.51
N TRP A 210 7.82 3.60 17.57
CA TRP A 210 8.22 4.69 16.69
C TRP A 210 7.31 4.78 15.44
N ARG A 211 6.52 3.75 15.17
CA ARG A 211 5.63 3.68 14.01
C ARG A 211 4.26 4.29 14.33
N THR A 212 3.74 5.14 13.45
CA THR A 212 2.44 5.81 13.59
C THR A 212 1.25 4.89 13.30
N LYS A 213 1.24 3.70 13.92
CA LYS A 213 0.25 2.67 13.66
C LYS A 213 -0.93 2.76 14.61
N ILE A 214 -2.13 3.09 14.09
CA ILE A 214 -3.36 3.19 14.87
C ILE A 214 -3.74 1.86 15.54
N THR A 215 -3.65 0.76 14.81
CA THR A 215 -3.96 -0.59 15.32
C THR A 215 -3.04 -1.05 16.45
N SER A 216 -1.93 -0.36 16.69
CA SER A 216 -0.98 -0.61 17.79
C SER A 216 -1.07 0.45 18.89
N GLY A 217 -2.20 1.16 19.00
CA GLY A 217 -2.44 2.16 20.02
C GLY A 217 -1.98 3.57 19.68
N GLY A 218 -1.70 3.87 18.42
CA GLY A 218 -1.55 5.23 17.92
C GLY A 218 -2.88 5.97 17.92
N SER A 219 -2.85 7.29 17.77
CA SER A 219 -4.02 8.14 17.73
C SER A 219 -4.07 9.02 16.48
N VAL A 220 -5.26 9.50 16.13
CA VAL A 220 -5.48 10.45 15.05
C VAL A 220 -5.75 11.81 15.64
N PHE A 221 -5.26 12.87 14.99
CA PHE A 221 -5.56 14.25 15.38
C PHE A 221 -5.78 15.12 14.13
N LEU A 222 -6.49 16.21 14.28
CA LEU A 222 -6.65 17.18 13.20
C LEU A 222 -5.31 17.87 12.95
N ARG A 223 -4.93 17.94 11.70
CA ARG A 223 -3.72 18.64 11.25
C ARG A 223 -4.01 19.30 9.90
N GLU A 224 -3.71 20.58 9.84
CA GLU A 224 -3.67 21.31 8.58
C GLU A 224 -2.32 21.02 7.91
N THR A 225 -2.27 21.13 6.61
CA THR A 225 -1.04 20.98 5.82
C THR A 225 -0.73 22.27 5.09
N ASP A 226 0.55 22.50 4.85
CA ASP A 226 1.02 23.62 4.06
C ASP A 226 0.79 23.35 2.57
N ASP A 227 0.66 24.41 1.76
CA ASP A 227 0.45 24.32 0.31
C ASP A 227 1.56 23.54 -0.40
N GLU A 228 2.79 23.54 0.13
CA GLU A 228 3.92 22.76 -0.41
C GLU A 228 3.71 21.23 -0.32
N VAL A 229 2.76 20.76 0.47
CA VAL A 229 2.46 19.33 0.68
C VAL A 229 1.31 18.86 -0.22
N ILE A 230 0.53 19.79 -0.76
CA ILE A 230 -0.61 19.54 -1.64
C ILE A 230 -0.17 19.67 -3.10
#